data_24720f2d56dac31b40cf04a25a82b6bd
#
_entry.id   24720f2d56dac31b40cf04a25a82b6bd
#
_cell.length_a   1.000
_cell.length_b   1.000
_cell.length_c   1.000
_cell.angle_alpha   90.00
_cell.angle_beta   90.00
_cell.angle_gamma   90.00
#
_symmetry.space_group_name_H-M   'P 1'
#
loop_
_entity.id
_entity.type
_entity.pdbx_description
1 polymer ?
#
loop_
_entity_poly.entity_id
_entity_poly.type
_entity_poly.pdbx_seq_one_letter_code
_entity_poly.pdbx_strand_id
1 'polypeptide(L)'
;MKPIEKLNVTIKKDNIIDGIMKSNGLYWLVAEPKVGKSFLALLLVNSLVNNKQFLGFNTNPTSVLYVSTEISELQLKERLEITGYTFKPNSFFFLQKDEQHKLYIRDDLLLDLKEFSKTYNGIFVIINIMCGIDYGYETDINNYSDVMKNMFDKYRELAKKYNLTFLLIHHLNKENKT
;
A
#
# COMPACT_ATOMS: atom_id res chain seq x y z
N MET A 1 33.31 4.79 8.13
CA MET A 1 32.85 4.40 6.76
C MET A 1 33.43 3.05 6.41
N LYS A 2 32.65 2.11 5.90
CA LYS A 2 33.15 0.83 5.35
C LYS A 2 33.20 0.94 3.83
N PRO A 3 34.30 0.56 3.18
CA PRO A 3 34.34 0.48 1.72
C PRO A 3 33.26 -0.49 1.19
N ILE A 4 32.72 -0.22 0.02
CA ILE A 4 31.60 -0.98 -0.58
C ILE A 4 31.98 -2.48 -0.77
N GLU A 5 33.20 -2.76 -1.14
CA GLU A 5 33.74 -4.12 -1.31
C GLU A 5 33.83 -4.93 0.00
N LYS A 6 33.71 -4.27 1.15
CA LYS A 6 33.70 -4.91 2.48
C LYS A 6 32.32 -5.08 3.07
N LEU A 7 31.25 -4.81 2.26
CA LEU A 7 29.88 -5.05 2.66
C LEU A 7 29.54 -6.54 2.45
N ASN A 8 29.68 -7.34 3.50
CA ASN A 8 29.16 -8.70 3.54
C ASN A 8 27.63 -8.66 3.72
N VAL A 9 26.91 -8.33 2.65
CA VAL A 9 25.44 -8.32 2.64
C VAL A 9 24.96 -9.47 1.79
N THR A 10 24.28 -10.43 2.39
CA THR A 10 23.53 -11.44 1.66
C THR A 10 22.32 -10.77 1.04
N ILE A 11 22.30 -10.63 -0.28
CA ILE A 11 21.15 -10.11 -1.01
C ILE A 11 20.06 -11.19 -0.95
N LYS A 12 19.11 -11.04 -0.04
CA LYS A 12 17.87 -11.83 -0.08
C LYS A 12 17.06 -11.37 -1.29
N LYS A 13 16.61 -12.32 -2.11
CA LYS A 13 15.67 -12.02 -3.21
C LYS A 13 14.25 -11.88 -2.64
N ASP A 14 14.02 -10.86 -1.84
CA ASP A 14 12.73 -10.57 -1.25
C ASP A 14 11.97 -9.56 -2.13
N ASN A 15 11.87 -9.84 -3.45
CA ASN A 15 11.15 -8.97 -4.37
C ASN A 15 9.66 -9.33 -4.35
N ILE A 16 8.81 -8.32 -4.32
CA ILE A 16 7.37 -8.42 -4.63
C ILE A 16 7.16 -8.32 -6.15
N ILE A 17 7.86 -7.37 -6.77
CA ILE A 17 7.96 -7.21 -8.22
C ILE A 17 9.44 -7.13 -8.56
N ASP A 18 9.91 -7.99 -9.45
CA ASP A 18 11.33 -8.05 -9.81
C ASP A 18 11.85 -6.70 -10.30
N GLY A 19 12.91 -6.23 -9.65
CA GLY A 19 13.57 -4.96 -9.97
C GLY A 19 12.82 -3.69 -9.55
N ILE A 20 11.56 -3.77 -9.11
CA ILE A 20 10.73 -2.60 -8.79
C ILE A 20 10.41 -2.50 -7.30
N MET A 21 9.84 -3.57 -6.72
CA MET A 21 9.38 -3.56 -5.34
C MET A 21 9.96 -4.70 -4.53
N LYS A 22 10.53 -4.37 -3.37
CA LYS A 22 11.02 -5.34 -2.38
C LYS A 22 10.03 -5.49 -1.24
N SER A 23 10.03 -6.64 -0.59
CA SER A 23 9.31 -6.87 0.65
C SER A 23 9.74 -5.87 1.75
N ASN A 24 8.84 -5.60 2.67
CA ASN A 24 9.03 -4.67 3.78
C ASN A 24 9.38 -3.24 3.34
N GLY A 25 9.00 -2.89 2.12
CA GLY A 25 9.16 -1.56 1.54
C GLY A 25 7.94 -0.68 1.74
N LEU A 26 8.14 0.62 1.54
CA LEU A 26 7.10 1.64 1.45
C LEU A 26 7.19 2.30 0.08
N TYR A 27 6.09 2.22 -0.68
CA TYR A 27 5.99 2.70 -2.05
C TYR A 27 4.83 3.68 -2.20
N TRP A 28 4.92 4.54 -3.20
CA TRP A 28 3.92 5.54 -3.50
C TRP A 28 3.49 5.48 -4.95
N LEU A 29 2.17 5.57 -5.16
CA LEU A 29 1.57 5.80 -6.45
C LEU A 29 0.89 7.17 -6.42
N VAL A 30 1.56 8.16 -7.01
CA VAL A 30 1.13 9.55 -6.98
C VAL A 30 0.80 10.00 -8.40
N ALA A 31 -0.40 10.52 -8.61
CA ALA A 31 -0.81 11.12 -9.87
C ALA A 31 -2.07 11.98 -9.68
N GLU A 32 -2.45 12.72 -10.71
CA GLU A 32 -3.68 13.50 -10.73
C GLU A 32 -4.93 12.63 -10.50
N PRO A 33 -6.03 13.19 -9.97
CA PRO A 33 -7.31 12.49 -9.88
C PRO A 33 -7.77 11.94 -11.24
N LYS A 34 -8.51 10.83 -11.23
CA LYS A 34 -9.16 10.24 -12.42
C LYS A 34 -8.25 9.71 -13.53
N VAL A 35 -6.95 9.59 -13.32
CA VAL A 35 -5.99 9.04 -14.29
C VAL A 35 -5.85 7.50 -14.24
N GLY A 36 -6.70 6.81 -13.49
CA GLY A 36 -6.72 5.35 -13.46
C GLY A 36 -5.86 4.69 -12.37
N LYS A 37 -5.39 5.43 -11.35
CA LYS A 37 -4.59 4.85 -10.24
C LYS A 37 -5.21 3.63 -9.58
N SER A 38 -6.51 3.68 -9.30
CA SER A 38 -7.21 2.56 -8.65
C SER A 38 -7.30 1.33 -9.56
N PHE A 39 -7.45 1.51 -10.88
CA PHE A 39 -7.40 0.40 -11.84
C PHE A 39 -6.01 -0.19 -11.95
N LEU A 40 -4.96 0.64 -11.94
CA LEU A 40 -3.57 0.17 -11.89
C LEU A 40 -3.29 -0.62 -10.61
N ALA A 41 -3.82 -0.17 -9.48
CA ALA A 41 -3.73 -0.90 -8.22
C ALA A 41 -4.45 -2.25 -8.29
N LEU A 42 -5.64 -2.33 -8.88
CA LEU A 42 -6.35 -3.60 -9.08
C LEU A 42 -5.62 -4.55 -10.05
N LEU A 43 -4.99 -4.01 -11.10
CA LEU A 43 -4.11 -4.80 -11.97
C LEU A 43 -2.94 -5.39 -11.18
N LEU A 44 -2.32 -4.59 -10.30
CA LEU A 44 -1.25 -5.07 -9.42
C LEU A 44 -1.76 -6.16 -8.48
N VAL A 45 -2.92 -5.98 -7.84
CA VAL A 45 -3.56 -7.01 -7.01
C VAL A 45 -3.73 -8.30 -7.79
N ASN A 46 -4.33 -8.23 -8.99
CA ASN A 46 -4.54 -9.39 -9.85
C ASN A 46 -3.22 -10.09 -10.20
N SER A 47 -2.16 -9.33 -10.44
CA SER A 47 -0.85 -9.89 -10.75
C SER A 47 -0.23 -10.60 -9.54
N LEU A 48 -0.24 -9.97 -8.37
CA LEU A 48 0.34 -10.52 -7.15
C LEU A 48 -0.39 -11.77 -6.67
N VAL A 49 -1.72 -11.72 -6.61
CA VAL A 49 -2.54 -12.82 -6.09
C VAL A 49 -2.53 -14.04 -7.02
N ASN A 50 -2.50 -13.82 -8.32
CA ASN A 50 -2.58 -14.87 -9.33
C ASN A 50 -1.22 -15.27 -9.92
N ASN A 51 -0.11 -14.75 -9.39
CA ASN A 51 1.24 -15.01 -9.89
C ASN A 51 1.38 -14.71 -11.40
N LYS A 52 0.88 -13.54 -11.80
CA LYS A 52 0.97 -13.04 -13.17
C LYS A 52 2.00 -11.92 -13.24
N GLN A 53 2.51 -11.65 -14.44
CA GLN A 53 3.36 -10.47 -14.64
C GLN A 53 2.57 -9.17 -14.43
N PHE A 54 3.22 -8.20 -13.82
CA PHE A 54 2.74 -6.83 -13.71
C PHE A 54 3.54 -5.94 -14.67
N LEU A 55 2.90 -5.41 -15.71
CA LEU A 55 3.52 -4.58 -16.73
C LEU A 55 4.82 -5.17 -17.32
N GLY A 56 4.86 -6.49 -17.52
CA GLY A 56 6.02 -7.21 -18.05
C GLY A 56 7.05 -7.66 -17.02
N PHE A 57 6.91 -7.28 -15.75
CA PHE A 57 7.79 -7.71 -14.66
C PHE A 57 7.21 -8.92 -13.93
N ASN A 58 8.07 -9.86 -13.54
CA ASN A 58 7.63 -10.99 -12.74
C ASN A 58 7.23 -10.53 -11.34
N THR A 59 6.23 -11.20 -10.79
CA THR A 59 5.77 -10.96 -9.43
C THR A 59 5.95 -12.20 -8.57
N ASN A 60 6.12 -12.01 -7.27
CA ASN A 60 6.07 -13.09 -6.30
C ASN A 60 4.68 -13.10 -5.64
N PRO A 61 4.00 -14.26 -5.59
CA PRO A 61 2.66 -14.35 -5.04
C PRO A 61 2.61 -13.88 -3.59
N THR A 62 1.66 -13.01 -3.31
CA THR A 62 1.41 -12.54 -1.95
C THR A 62 -0.06 -12.21 -1.75
N SER A 63 -0.56 -12.34 -0.52
CA SER A 63 -1.90 -11.88 -0.17
C SER A 63 -1.92 -10.35 -0.13
N VAL A 64 -3.05 -9.77 -0.53
CA VAL A 64 -3.21 -8.32 -0.59
C VAL A 64 -4.37 -7.87 0.29
N LEU A 65 -4.11 -6.88 1.13
CA LEU A 65 -5.13 -6.11 1.83
C LEU A 65 -5.27 -4.73 1.16
N TYR A 66 -6.43 -4.42 0.66
CA TYR A 66 -6.76 -3.12 0.06
C TYR A 66 -7.63 -2.32 1.04
N VAL A 67 -7.08 -1.25 1.57
CA VAL A 67 -7.79 -0.32 2.46
C VAL A 67 -8.23 0.89 1.65
N SER A 68 -9.50 1.25 1.71
CA SER A 68 -10.03 2.41 0.99
C SER A 68 -10.92 3.26 1.86
N THR A 69 -10.74 4.58 1.73
CA THR A 69 -11.67 5.59 2.26
C THR A 69 -12.52 6.21 1.15
N GLU A 70 -12.22 5.92 -0.13
CA GLU A 70 -12.87 6.54 -1.30
C GLU A 70 -13.95 5.68 -1.93
N ILE A 71 -13.71 4.37 -2.01
CA ILE A 71 -14.62 3.48 -2.72
C ILE A 71 -15.31 2.53 -1.75
N SER A 72 -16.59 2.32 -1.99
CA SER A 72 -17.37 1.33 -1.28
C SER A 72 -17.12 -0.09 -1.80
N GLU A 73 -17.57 -1.08 -1.04
CA GLU A 73 -17.54 -2.50 -1.47
C GLU A 73 -18.28 -2.69 -2.79
N LEU A 74 -19.43 -1.99 -2.98
CA LEU A 74 -20.20 -2.03 -4.23
C LEU A 74 -19.39 -1.53 -5.41
N GLN A 75 -18.74 -0.36 -5.26
CA GLN A 75 -17.90 0.22 -6.31
C GLN A 75 -16.68 -0.64 -6.62
N LEU A 76 -16.09 -1.30 -5.60
CA LEU A 76 -15.02 -2.26 -5.84
C LEU A 76 -15.53 -3.44 -6.67
N LYS A 77 -16.68 -3.99 -6.31
CA LYS A 77 -17.29 -5.11 -7.03
C LYS A 77 -17.58 -4.78 -8.49
N GLU A 78 -18.18 -3.61 -8.76
CA GLU A 78 -18.39 -3.11 -10.12
C GLU A 78 -17.08 -3.04 -10.93
N ARG A 79 -15.98 -2.54 -10.32
CA ARG A 79 -14.67 -2.48 -10.97
C ARG A 79 -14.10 -3.86 -11.26
N LEU A 80 -14.30 -4.81 -10.37
CA LEU A 80 -13.86 -6.19 -10.58
C LEU A 80 -14.65 -6.86 -11.70
N GLU A 81 -15.96 -6.61 -11.80
CA GLU A 81 -16.80 -7.08 -12.91
C GLU A 81 -16.33 -6.50 -14.25
N ILE A 82 -16.07 -5.20 -14.32
CA ILE A 82 -15.56 -4.53 -15.52
C ILE A 82 -14.20 -5.10 -15.96
N THR A 83 -13.31 -5.40 -15.01
CA THR A 83 -11.97 -5.91 -15.31
C THR A 83 -11.94 -7.40 -15.55
N GLY A 84 -12.95 -8.14 -15.15
CA GLY A 84 -12.98 -9.60 -15.18
C GLY A 84 -11.97 -10.28 -14.27
N TYR A 85 -11.44 -9.57 -13.27
CA TYR A 85 -10.45 -10.13 -12.35
C TYR A 85 -11.12 -11.07 -11.36
N THR A 86 -10.49 -12.24 -11.19
CA THR A 86 -10.91 -13.25 -10.20
C THR A 86 -9.75 -13.54 -9.26
N PHE A 87 -10.07 -13.88 -8.02
CA PHE A 87 -9.07 -14.08 -6.98
C PHE A 87 -9.28 -15.44 -6.30
N LYS A 88 -8.18 -16.03 -5.86
CA LYS A 88 -8.22 -17.23 -5.05
C LYS A 88 -8.82 -16.91 -3.68
N PRO A 89 -9.54 -17.84 -3.05
CA PRO A 89 -10.00 -17.64 -1.67
C PRO A 89 -8.85 -17.22 -0.74
N ASN A 90 -9.12 -16.30 0.17
CA ASN A 90 -8.17 -15.83 1.18
C ASN A 90 -6.87 -15.21 0.62
N SER A 91 -6.93 -14.61 -0.56
CA SER A 91 -5.77 -13.98 -1.19
C SER A 91 -5.91 -12.47 -1.42
N PHE A 92 -7.15 -11.99 -1.52
CA PHE A 92 -7.48 -10.57 -1.64
C PHE A 92 -8.54 -10.17 -0.63
N PHE A 93 -8.24 -9.14 0.14
CA PHE A 93 -9.08 -8.62 1.21
C PHE A 93 -9.33 -7.14 0.99
N PHE A 94 -10.53 -6.70 1.32
CA PHE A 94 -10.92 -5.31 1.23
C PHE A 94 -11.40 -4.80 2.58
N LEU A 95 -10.92 -3.65 2.97
CA LEU A 95 -11.33 -2.95 4.17
C LEU A 95 -11.80 -1.56 3.77
N GLN A 96 -13.12 -1.36 3.81
CA GLN A 96 -13.71 -0.04 3.68
C GLN A 96 -13.66 0.66 5.03
N LYS A 97 -13.17 1.90 5.05
CA LYS A 97 -13.27 2.79 6.21
C LYS A 97 -14.17 3.96 5.81
N ASP A 98 -15.13 4.26 6.66
CA ASP A 98 -16.07 5.37 6.45
C ASP A 98 -15.33 6.71 6.48
N GLU A 99 -15.76 7.65 5.63
CA GLU A 99 -15.21 9.02 5.63
C GLU A 99 -15.39 9.73 6.97
N GLN A 100 -16.39 9.33 7.77
CA GLN A 100 -16.64 9.85 9.11
C GLN A 100 -15.68 9.28 10.16
N HIS A 101 -15.12 8.10 9.92
CA HIS A 101 -14.10 7.48 10.74
C HIS A 101 -12.75 7.73 10.09
N LYS A 102 -12.14 8.86 10.42
CA LYS A 102 -10.75 9.14 10.07
C LYS A 102 -9.93 7.90 10.37
N LEU A 103 -9.19 7.41 9.39
CA LEU A 103 -8.32 6.25 9.54
C LEU A 103 -7.21 6.63 10.54
N TYR A 104 -7.49 6.43 11.82
CA TYR A 104 -6.45 6.56 12.83
C TYR A 104 -5.48 5.38 12.66
N ILE A 105 -4.27 5.66 12.19
CA ILE A 105 -3.20 4.65 12.20
C ILE A 105 -2.97 4.13 13.64
N ARG A 106 -3.45 4.87 14.64
CA ARG A 106 -3.16 4.55 16.03
C ARG A 106 -3.82 3.27 16.53
N ASP A 107 -5.09 3.05 16.31
CA ASP A 107 -5.77 1.99 17.06
C ASP A 107 -6.45 0.95 16.17
N ASP A 108 -7.35 1.33 15.27
CA ASP A 108 -8.12 0.35 14.49
C ASP A 108 -7.33 -0.29 13.34
N LEU A 109 -6.67 0.51 12.50
CA LEU A 109 -5.89 -0.03 11.39
C LEU A 109 -4.68 -0.84 11.88
N LEU A 110 -4.05 -0.42 12.97
CA LEU A 110 -2.94 -1.16 13.57
C LEU A 110 -3.37 -2.51 14.12
N LEU A 111 -4.55 -2.60 14.72
CA LEU A 111 -5.11 -3.85 15.20
C LEU A 111 -5.40 -4.78 14.01
N ASP A 112 -6.09 -4.27 12.98
CA ASP A 112 -6.38 -5.01 11.76
C ASP A 112 -5.09 -5.53 11.10
N LEU A 113 -4.09 -4.68 10.92
CA LEU A 113 -2.80 -5.07 10.34
C LEU A 113 -2.05 -6.09 11.18
N LYS A 114 -2.10 -5.95 12.51
CA LYS A 114 -1.47 -6.88 13.45
C LYS A 114 -2.14 -8.25 13.41
N GLU A 115 -3.46 -8.30 13.36
CA GLU A 115 -4.21 -9.56 13.26
C GLU A 115 -3.99 -10.23 11.91
N PHE A 116 -4.04 -9.46 10.84
CA PHE A 116 -3.74 -9.94 9.50
C PHE A 116 -2.33 -10.51 9.41
N SER A 117 -1.34 -9.83 9.97
CA SER A 117 0.06 -10.27 9.93
C SER A 117 0.31 -11.58 10.69
N LYS A 118 -0.52 -11.93 11.66
CA LYS A 118 -0.44 -13.23 12.37
C LYS A 118 -0.91 -14.38 11.50
N THR A 119 -1.90 -14.14 10.65
CA THR A 119 -2.53 -15.16 9.81
C THR A 119 -1.83 -15.30 8.47
N TYR A 120 -1.36 -14.19 7.91
CA TYR A 120 -0.77 -14.11 6.58
C TYR A 120 0.65 -13.54 6.68
N ASN A 121 1.65 -14.32 6.29
CA ASN A 121 3.04 -13.88 6.28
C ASN A 121 3.34 -13.10 4.98
N GLY A 122 3.90 -11.89 5.11
CA GLY A 122 4.35 -11.10 3.96
C GLY A 122 3.22 -10.46 3.17
N ILE A 123 2.33 -9.74 3.84
CA ILE A 123 1.17 -9.09 3.21
C ILE A 123 1.57 -7.83 2.45
N PHE A 124 0.98 -7.66 1.27
CA PHE A 124 1.01 -6.40 0.54
C PHE A 124 -0.22 -5.54 0.88
N VAL A 125 0.01 -4.37 1.46
CA VAL A 125 -1.06 -3.46 1.90
C VAL A 125 -1.15 -2.27 0.95
N ILE A 126 -2.31 -2.11 0.31
CA ILE A 126 -2.62 -0.93 -0.48
C ILE A 126 -3.51 0.00 0.34
N ILE A 127 -3.11 1.25 0.50
CA ILE A 127 -3.93 2.28 1.14
C ILE A 127 -4.28 3.32 0.09
N ASN A 128 -5.56 3.35 -0.27
CA ASN A 128 -6.09 4.31 -1.23
C ASN A 128 -6.58 5.55 -0.49
N ILE A 129 -5.98 6.67 -0.83
CA ILE A 129 -6.16 8.03 -0.31
C ILE A 129 -5.71 8.26 1.12
N MET A 130 -4.67 9.05 1.16
CA MET A 130 -4.07 9.51 2.41
C MET A 130 -4.78 10.70 3.05
N CYS A 131 -5.62 11.44 2.31
CA CYS A 131 -6.32 12.62 2.85
C CYS A 131 -7.29 12.29 4.00
N GLY A 132 -7.75 11.04 4.08
CA GLY A 132 -8.62 10.57 5.16
C GLY A 132 -7.89 9.94 6.34
N ILE A 133 -6.56 9.93 6.34
CA ILE A 133 -5.79 9.33 7.43
C ILE A 133 -5.41 10.41 8.43
N ASP A 134 -6.00 10.35 9.61
CA ASP A 134 -5.57 11.16 10.74
C ASP A 134 -4.39 10.46 11.42
N TYR A 135 -3.24 11.11 11.36
CA TYR A 135 -2.00 10.59 11.96
C TYR A 135 -1.96 10.77 13.48
N GLY A 136 -3.01 11.38 14.08
CA GLY A 136 -3.13 11.59 15.53
C GLY A 136 -2.02 12.46 16.13
N TYR A 137 -1.36 13.26 15.30
CA TYR A 137 -0.44 14.30 15.72
C TYR A 137 -1.07 15.66 15.36
N GLU A 138 -0.81 16.69 16.16
CA GLU A 138 -0.98 18.09 15.76
C GLU A 138 0.05 18.42 14.67
N THR A 139 -0.01 17.70 13.56
CA THR A 139 0.82 17.98 12.39
C THR A 139 0.09 19.02 11.58
N ASP A 140 0.71 20.17 11.41
CA ASP A 140 0.25 21.12 10.41
C ASP A 140 0.30 20.42 9.06
N ILE A 141 -0.88 20.10 8.52
CA ILE A 141 -1.04 19.42 7.22
C ILE A 141 -0.34 20.22 6.10
N ASN A 142 -0.11 21.50 6.32
CA ASN A 142 0.62 22.39 5.42
C ASN A 142 2.14 22.26 5.57
N ASN A 143 2.63 21.64 6.62
CA ASN A 143 4.05 21.37 6.78
C ASN A 143 4.41 19.99 6.19
N TYR A 144 4.65 19.97 4.88
CA TYR A 144 4.99 18.76 4.13
C TYR A 144 6.13 17.94 4.75
N SER A 145 7.12 18.61 5.35
CA SER A 145 8.27 17.92 5.95
C SER A 145 7.89 17.13 7.20
N ASP A 146 7.03 17.66 8.06
CA ASP A 146 6.62 16.99 9.29
C ASP A 146 5.64 15.85 9.04
N VAL A 147 4.67 16.05 8.13
CA VAL A 147 3.76 15.00 7.68
C VAL A 147 4.56 13.85 7.07
N MET A 148 5.48 14.15 6.16
CA MET A 148 6.27 13.14 5.48
C MET A 148 7.16 12.36 6.45
N LYS A 149 7.88 13.03 7.34
CA LYS A 149 8.77 12.39 8.31
C LYS A 149 8.01 11.48 9.27
N ASN A 150 6.99 12.00 9.93
CA ASN A 150 6.22 11.24 10.93
C ASN A 150 5.51 10.04 10.29
N MET A 151 4.96 10.21 9.11
CA MET A 151 4.27 9.18 8.37
C MET A 151 5.23 8.10 7.85
N PHE A 152 6.32 8.49 7.19
CA PHE A 152 7.26 7.54 6.64
C PHE A 152 7.91 6.68 7.70
N ASP A 153 8.33 7.27 8.79
CA ASP A 153 8.99 6.53 9.86
C ASP A 153 8.04 5.50 10.46
N LYS A 154 6.77 5.87 10.64
CA LYS A 154 5.76 4.97 11.18
C LYS A 154 5.43 3.81 10.23
N TYR A 155 5.17 4.07 8.95
CA TYR A 155 4.92 3.00 7.98
C TYR A 155 6.13 2.09 7.81
N ARG A 156 7.35 2.63 7.85
CA ARG A 156 8.58 1.83 7.79
C ARG A 156 8.74 0.95 9.03
N GLU A 157 8.41 1.46 10.21
CA GLU A 157 8.39 0.67 11.43
C GLU A 157 7.39 -0.47 11.34
N LEU A 158 6.15 -0.19 10.92
CA LEU A 158 5.12 -1.19 10.71
C LEU A 158 5.51 -2.24 9.68
N ALA A 159 6.08 -1.81 8.55
CA ALA A 159 6.54 -2.70 7.49
C ALA A 159 7.55 -3.72 8.03
N LYS A 160 8.52 -3.27 8.82
CA LYS A 160 9.54 -4.14 9.43
C LYS A 160 8.96 -5.02 10.53
N LYS A 161 8.14 -4.44 11.43
CA LYS A 161 7.62 -5.13 12.61
C LYS A 161 6.65 -6.24 12.27
N TYR A 162 5.82 -6.06 11.24
CA TYR A 162 4.76 -6.98 10.87
C TYR A 162 4.99 -7.66 9.51
N ASN A 163 6.17 -7.54 8.93
CA ASN A 163 6.51 -8.10 7.61
C ASN A 163 5.51 -7.67 6.52
N LEU A 164 5.22 -6.36 6.47
CA LEU A 164 4.26 -5.78 5.53
C LEU A 164 4.99 -5.01 4.43
N THR A 165 4.39 -4.94 3.26
CA THR A 165 4.82 -4.04 2.18
C THR A 165 3.69 -3.08 1.87
N PHE A 166 3.96 -1.79 1.88
CA PHE A 166 2.93 -0.76 1.69
C PHE A 166 3.02 -0.11 0.31
N LEU A 167 1.87 0.05 -0.32
CA LEU A 167 1.65 0.95 -1.45
C LEU A 167 0.62 2.01 -1.06
N LEU A 168 1.05 3.24 -0.95
CA LEU A 168 0.19 4.38 -0.65
C LEU A 168 -0.22 5.05 -1.96
N ILE A 169 -1.51 5.22 -2.17
CA ILE A 169 -2.06 5.91 -3.34
C ILE A 169 -2.46 7.32 -2.93
N HIS A 170 -1.94 8.32 -3.61
CA HIS A 170 -2.19 9.72 -3.30
C HIS A 170 -2.54 10.54 -4.54
N HIS A 171 -3.35 11.59 -4.34
CA HIS A 171 -3.68 12.56 -5.37
C HIS A 171 -2.74 13.76 -5.30
N LEU A 172 -2.25 14.21 -6.46
CA LEU A 172 -1.59 15.50 -6.55
C LEU A 172 -2.62 16.62 -6.39
N ASN A 173 -2.38 17.54 -5.47
CA ASN A 173 -3.19 18.75 -5.38
C ASN A 173 -2.92 19.65 -6.59
N LYS A 174 -3.98 20.20 -7.19
CA LYS A 174 -3.88 21.11 -8.35
C LYS A 174 -3.35 22.50 -8.01
N GLU A 175 -3.13 22.82 -6.73
CA GLU A 175 -2.84 24.19 -6.28
C GLU A 175 -1.42 24.69 -6.52
N ASN A 176 -0.53 23.90 -7.09
CA ASN A 176 0.84 24.34 -7.40
C ASN A 176 1.11 24.51 -8.90
N LYS A 177 0.10 24.94 -9.67
CA LYS A 177 0.32 25.48 -11.03
C LYS A 177 0.23 27.01 -10.98
N THR A 178 1.25 27.64 -10.41
CA THR A 178 1.61 29.04 -10.71
C THR A 178 3.00 29.07 -11.25
#